data_74a65e9cc8bc64c45e02b7d5d71a9f82
#
_entry.id   74a65e9cc8bc64c45e02b7d5d71a9f82
#
_cell.length_a   1.000
_cell.length_b   1.000
_cell.length_c   1.000
_cell.angle_alpha   90.00
_cell.angle_beta   90.00
_cell.angle_gamma   90.00
#
_symmetry.space_group_name_H-M   'P 1'
#
loop_
_entity.id
_entity.type
_entity.pdbx_description
1 polymer ?
#
loop_
_entity_poly.entity_id
_entity_poly.type
_entity_poly.pdbx_seq_one_letter_code
_entity_poly.pdbx_strand_id
1 'polypeptide(L)'
;RALSAAEEEGRAELARLRSERERLAGGNGEPELAHWEERHRTLVETHAAAYAACQKDAAVLQQLRRERTRQEAELDALKENTESSLYPEPVRLLLSAARLNRMRSRPEVVAEAFSCPTDVAPALEAYLGGRQYWLLVPTFDEAQEGIELLKQRRAGRVTYLPLERCRPRTPDLRFRLPMNGIVGWAAELIVPRAPWEPALRHLLGDLLVVEGYALGSGLVKDGARFPIVTLEGEVFAPSGTVSG
;
A
#
# COMPACT_ATOMS: atom_id res chain seq x y z
N ARG A 1 -14.52 -11.23 -24.84
CA ARG A 1 -15.51 -10.56 -25.72
C ARG A 1 -14.94 -10.22 -27.11
N ALA A 2 -13.71 -9.65 -27.22
CA ALA A 2 -13.10 -9.36 -28.54
C ALA A 2 -12.81 -10.61 -29.39
N LEU A 3 -12.41 -11.73 -28.77
CA LEU A 3 -12.15 -13.01 -29.44
C LEU A 3 -13.43 -13.68 -29.96
N SER A 4 -14.54 -13.58 -29.23
CA SER A 4 -15.85 -14.07 -29.65
C SER A 4 -16.38 -13.31 -30.89
N ALA A 5 -16.15 -12.00 -30.96
CA ALA A 5 -16.53 -11.18 -32.12
C ALA A 5 -15.71 -11.53 -33.36
N ALA A 6 -14.40 -11.76 -33.25
CA ALA A 6 -13.55 -12.17 -34.36
C ALA A 6 -13.88 -13.57 -34.89
N GLU A 7 -14.29 -14.51 -34.02
CA GLU A 7 -14.79 -15.83 -34.45
C GLU A 7 -16.12 -15.74 -35.19
N GLU A 8 -17.04 -14.90 -34.75
CA GLU A 8 -18.33 -14.68 -35.40
C GLU A 8 -18.16 -14.02 -36.79
N GLU A 9 -17.29 -13.00 -36.87
CA GLU A 9 -16.93 -12.38 -38.17
C GLU A 9 -16.29 -13.38 -39.13
N GLY A 10 -15.36 -14.21 -38.68
CA GLY A 10 -14.74 -15.24 -39.49
C GLY A 10 -15.74 -16.31 -40.00
N ARG A 11 -16.70 -16.71 -39.16
CA ARG A 11 -17.77 -17.63 -39.55
C ARG A 11 -18.75 -17.02 -40.56
N ALA A 12 -19.10 -15.76 -40.39
CA ALA A 12 -19.97 -15.03 -41.30
C ALA A 12 -19.32 -14.86 -42.68
N GLU A 13 -18.03 -14.53 -42.75
CA GLU A 13 -17.28 -14.40 -44.00
C GLU A 13 -17.12 -15.76 -44.69
N LEU A 14 -16.85 -16.84 -43.96
CA LEU A 14 -16.82 -18.21 -44.51
C LEU A 14 -18.18 -18.64 -45.12
N ALA A 15 -19.28 -18.31 -44.45
CA ALA A 15 -20.63 -18.60 -44.94
C ALA A 15 -20.92 -17.83 -46.26
N ARG A 16 -20.53 -16.54 -46.32
CA ARG A 16 -20.66 -15.69 -47.48
C ARG A 16 -19.85 -16.23 -48.67
N LEU A 17 -18.59 -16.60 -48.47
CA LEU A 17 -17.71 -17.16 -49.46
C LEU A 17 -18.21 -18.52 -49.99
N ARG A 18 -18.82 -19.36 -49.15
CA ARG A 18 -19.45 -20.62 -49.57
C ARG A 18 -20.66 -20.40 -50.49
N SER A 19 -21.54 -19.45 -50.13
CA SER A 19 -22.72 -19.14 -50.96
C SER A 19 -22.32 -18.51 -52.31
N GLU A 20 -21.28 -17.71 -52.34
CA GLU A 20 -20.75 -17.10 -53.57
C GLU A 20 -20.05 -18.13 -54.46
N ARG A 21 -19.34 -19.11 -53.89
CA ARG A 21 -18.77 -20.27 -54.61
C ARG A 21 -19.88 -21.11 -55.26
N GLU A 22 -20.98 -21.39 -54.55
CA GLU A 22 -22.12 -22.15 -55.11
C GLU A 22 -22.78 -21.39 -56.27
N ARG A 23 -22.86 -20.07 -56.18
CA ARG A 23 -23.39 -19.23 -57.27
C ARG A 23 -22.51 -19.21 -58.53
N LEU A 24 -21.18 -19.20 -58.35
CA LEU A 24 -20.19 -19.18 -59.43
C LEU A 24 -19.99 -20.57 -60.08
N ALA A 25 -20.21 -21.65 -59.33
CA ALA A 25 -20.11 -23.02 -59.85
C ALA A 25 -21.19 -23.36 -60.91
N GLY A 26 -22.23 -22.54 -61.02
CA GLY A 26 -23.28 -22.69 -62.11
C GLY A 26 -23.01 -21.96 -63.42
N GLY A 27 -21.85 -21.25 -63.54
CA GLY A 27 -21.49 -20.48 -64.74
C GLY A 27 -20.06 -20.81 -65.28
N ASN A 28 -19.74 -20.49 -66.55
CA ASN A 28 -18.44 -20.74 -67.23
C ASN A 28 -17.21 -20.02 -66.60
N GLY A 29 -17.01 -20.04 -65.29
CA GLY A 29 -16.02 -19.26 -64.60
C GLY A 29 -14.88 -20.06 -63.92
N GLU A 30 -14.25 -21.02 -64.64
CA GLU A 30 -13.09 -21.78 -64.10
C GLU A 30 -11.95 -20.92 -63.48
N PRO A 31 -11.54 -19.76 -64.09
CA PRO A 31 -10.50 -18.94 -63.47
C PRO A 31 -10.93 -18.20 -62.19
N GLU A 32 -12.20 -17.81 -62.10
CA GLU A 32 -12.76 -17.20 -60.84
C GLU A 32 -12.88 -18.22 -59.71
N LEU A 33 -13.25 -19.46 -60.01
CA LEU A 33 -13.34 -20.54 -59.03
C LEU A 33 -11.97 -20.83 -58.40
N ALA A 34 -10.91 -20.91 -59.19
CA ALA A 34 -9.54 -21.14 -58.74
C ALA A 34 -9.06 -20.01 -57.80
N HIS A 35 -9.39 -18.74 -58.10
CA HIS A 35 -9.07 -17.59 -57.25
C HIS A 35 -9.80 -17.67 -55.88
N TRP A 36 -11.07 -18.05 -55.90
CA TRP A 36 -11.84 -18.19 -54.64
C TRP A 36 -11.40 -19.40 -53.82
N GLU A 37 -10.99 -20.49 -54.43
CA GLU A 37 -10.42 -21.64 -53.72
C GLU A 37 -9.09 -21.32 -53.04
N GLU A 38 -8.21 -20.56 -53.69
CA GLU A 38 -6.94 -20.12 -53.10
C GLU A 38 -7.18 -19.15 -51.92
N ARG A 39 -8.09 -18.20 -52.09
CA ARG A 39 -8.46 -17.25 -51.03
C ARG A 39 -9.10 -17.95 -49.85
N HIS A 40 -9.93 -18.95 -50.07
CA HIS A 40 -10.51 -19.80 -49.03
C HIS A 40 -9.41 -20.57 -48.29
N ARG A 41 -8.45 -21.16 -48.98
CA ARG A 41 -7.31 -21.85 -48.38
C ARG A 41 -6.49 -20.92 -47.49
N THR A 42 -6.12 -19.75 -47.98
CA THR A 42 -5.37 -18.74 -47.24
C THR A 42 -6.13 -18.30 -45.99
N LEU A 43 -7.44 -18.11 -46.07
CA LEU A 43 -8.27 -17.71 -44.93
C LEU A 43 -8.35 -18.82 -43.88
N VAL A 44 -8.46 -20.07 -44.26
CA VAL A 44 -8.46 -21.22 -43.35
C VAL A 44 -7.12 -21.35 -42.64
N GLU A 45 -6.00 -21.20 -43.37
CA GLU A 45 -4.66 -21.24 -42.81
C GLU A 45 -4.41 -20.09 -41.79
N THR A 46 -4.78 -18.88 -42.17
CA THR A 46 -4.64 -17.71 -41.27
C THR A 46 -5.52 -17.82 -40.04
N HIS A 47 -6.75 -18.32 -40.18
CA HIS A 47 -7.63 -18.57 -39.05
C HIS A 47 -7.05 -19.64 -38.10
N ALA A 48 -6.55 -20.74 -38.66
CA ALA A 48 -5.93 -21.80 -37.88
C ALA A 48 -4.70 -21.30 -37.10
N ALA A 49 -3.84 -20.49 -37.75
CA ALA A 49 -2.68 -19.88 -37.12
C ALA A 49 -3.07 -18.89 -35.99
N ALA A 50 -4.06 -18.03 -36.24
CA ALA A 50 -4.58 -17.10 -35.25
C ALA A 50 -5.20 -17.81 -34.04
N TYR A 51 -5.96 -18.87 -34.29
CA TYR A 51 -6.55 -19.71 -33.25
C TYR A 51 -5.48 -20.39 -32.36
N ALA A 52 -4.45 -20.95 -33.00
CA ALA A 52 -3.32 -21.56 -32.29
C ALA A 52 -2.53 -20.55 -31.47
N ALA A 53 -2.30 -19.34 -31.97
CA ALA A 53 -1.69 -18.24 -31.24
C ALA A 53 -2.54 -17.85 -30.00
N CYS A 54 -3.84 -17.69 -30.17
CA CYS A 54 -4.77 -17.35 -29.11
C CYS A 54 -4.81 -18.42 -28.00
N GLN A 55 -4.75 -19.70 -28.34
CA GLN A 55 -4.64 -20.78 -27.36
C GLN A 55 -3.32 -20.72 -26.57
N LYS A 56 -2.20 -20.42 -27.23
CA LYS A 56 -0.91 -20.22 -26.55
C LYS A 56 -0.97 -19.05 -25.58
N ASP A 57 -1.50 -17.92 -26.00
CA ASP A 57 -1.63 -16.74 -25.16
C ASP A 57 -2.54 -16.99 -23.96
N ALA A 58 -3.64 -17.72 -24.15
CA ALA A 58 -4.54 -18.13 -23.07
C ALA A 58 -3.83 -19.03 -22.05
N ALA A 59 -3.00 -19.96 -22.50
CA ALA A 59 -2.20 -20.81 -21.61
C ALA A 59 -1.16 -20.00 -20.80
N VAL A 60 -0.46 -19.08 -21.47
CA VAL A 60 0.50 -18.18 -20.81
C VAL A 60 -0.20 -17.28 -19.77
N LEU A 61 -1.34 -16.70 -20.11
CA LEU A 61 -2.13 -15.91 -19.16
C LEU A 61 -2.57 -16.72 -17.96
N GLN A 62 -2.97 -17.96 -18.14
CA GLN A 62 -3.34 -18.84 -17.04
C GLN A 62 -2.13 -19.16 -16.14
N GLN A 63 -0.97 -19.38 -16.74
CA GLN A 63 0.26 -19.62 -16.00
C GLN A 63 0.68 -18.39 -15.18
N LEU A 64 0.66 -17.20 -15.81
CA LEU A 64 0.98 -15.93 -15.12
C LEU A 64 0.01 -15.63 -13.97
N ARG A 65 -1.28 -15.94 -14.14
CA ARG A 65 -2.27 -15.78 -13.07
C ARG A 65 -1.98 -16.71 -11.88
N ARG A 66 -1.60 -17.96 -12.14
CA ARG A 66 -1.23 -18.91 -11.09
C ARG A 66 0.04 -18.45 -10.36
N GLU A 67 1.04 -18.00 -11.09
CA GLU A 67 2.30 -17.50 -10.53
C GLU A 67 2.04 -16.25 -9.66
N ARG A 68 1.25 -15.30 -10.15
CA ARG A 68 0.85 -14.13 -9.37
C ARG A 68 0.15 -14.50 -8.08
N THR A 69 -0.81 -15.42 -8.12
CA THR A 69 -1.53 -15.87 -6.91
C THR A 69 -0.58 -16.55 -5.92
N ARG A 70 0.40 -17.31 -6.42
CA ARG A 70 1.42 -17.94 -5.58
C ARG A 70 2.31 -16.88 -4.91
N GLN A 71 2.79 -15.91 -5.67
CA GLN A 71 3.64 -14.83 -5.14
C GLN A 71 2.88 -13.94 -4.15
N GLU A 72 1.60 -13.65 -4.40
CA GLU A 72 0.74 -12.94 -3.45
C GLU A 72 0.60 -13.71 -2.14
N ALA A 73 0.36 -15.02 -2.18
CA ALA A 73 0.27 -15.85 -0.99
C ALA A 73 1.60 -15.96 -0.22
N GLU A 74 2.73 -16.06 -0.92
CA GLU A 74 4.06 -16.07 -0.32
C GLU A 74 4.40 -14.74 0.34
N LEU A 75 4.06 -13.63 -0.30
CA LEU A 75 4.22 -12.29 0.24
C LEU A 75 3.36 -12.06 1.49
N ASP A 76 2.12 -12.56 1.50
CA ASP A 76 1.25 -12.48 2.67
C ASP A 76 1.78 -13.34 3.82
N ALA A 77 2.30 -14.53 3.55
CA ALA A 77 2.94 -15.38 4.56
C ALA A 77 4.20 -14.75 5.15
N LEU A 78 5.04 -14.11 4.31
CA LEU A 78 6.22 -13.38 4.75
C LEU A 78 5.86 -12.17 5.60
N LYS A 79 4.82 -11.41 5.23
CA LYS A 79 4.30 -10.29 6.02
C LYS A 79 3.79 -10.78 7.38
N GLU A 80 3.00 -11.84 7.42
CA GLU A 80 2.48 -12.41 8.65
C GLU A 80 3.60 -12.87 9.60
N ASN A 81 4.64 -13.50 9.08
CA ASN A 81 5.82 -13.89 9.85
C ASN A 81 6.58 -12.66 10.38
N THR A 82 6.75 -11.63 9.58
CA THR A 82 7.44 -10.39 9.98
C THR A 82 6.63 -9.64 11.04
N GLU A 83 5.33 -9.48 10.86
CA GLU A 83 4.45 -8.82 11.82
C GLU A 83 4.30 -9.62 13.13
N SER A 84 4.36 -10.95 13.05
CA SER A 84 4.36 -11.82 14.22
C SER A 84 5.53 -11.50 15.18
N SER A 85 6.63 -10.98 14.64
CA SER A 85 7.82 -10.58 15.39
C SER A 85 7.81 -9.11 15.84
N LEU A 86 7.14 -8.22 15.09
CA LEU A 86 7.24 -6.77 15.26
C LEU A 86 6.12 -6.16 16.11
N TYR A 87 4.91 -6.74 16.08
CA TYR A 87 3.75 -6.11 16.72
C TYR A 87 3.21 -6.90 17.91
N PRO A 88 2.69 -6.19 18.96
CA PRO A 88 1.93 -6.82 20.02
C PRO A 88 0.75 -7.63 19.48
N GLU A 89 0.41 -8.74 20.16
CA GLU A 89 -0.68 -9.64 19.76
C GLU A 89 -2.01 -8.93 19.44
N PRO A 90 -2.50 -7.96 20.23
CA PRO A 90 -3.75 -7.27 19.91
C PRO A 90 -3.70 -6.50 18.60
N VAL A 91 -2.56 -5.90 18.26
CA VAL A 91 -2.36 -5.17 16.98
C VAL A 91 -2.39 -6.15 15.82
N ARG A 92 -1.66 -7.27 15.92
CA ARG A 92 -1.66 -8.33 14.88
C ARG A 92 -3.04 -8.88 14.60
N LEU A 93 -3.83 -9.14 15.67
CA LEU A 93 -5.19 -9.63 15.53
C LEU A 93 -6.06 -8.66 14.71
N LEU A 94 -5.96 -7.36 14.97
CA LEU A 94 -6.73 -6.34 14.26
C LEU A 94 -6.28 -6.19 12.80
N LEU A 95 -4.98 -6.17 12.55
CA LEU A 95 -4.43 -6.11 11.18
C LEU A 95 -4.86 -7.33 10.36
N SER A 96 -4.79 -8.54 10.95
CA SER A 96 -5.24 -9.76 10.29
C SER A 96 -6.77 -9.76 10.02
N ALA A 97 -7.58 -9.28 10.98
CA ALA A 97 -9.02 -9.14 10.79
C ALA A 97 -9.37 -8.16 9.66
N ALA A 98 -8.65 -7.04 9.57
CA ALA A 98 -8.82 -6.06 8.50
C ALA A 98 -8.45 -6.62 7.13
N ARG A 99 -7.37 -7.41 7.02
CA ARG A 99 -6.98 -8.11 5.77
C ARG A 99 -8.02 -9.13 5.31
N LEU A 100 -8.60 -9.85 6.26
CA LEU A 100 -9.66 -10.83 5.99
C LEU A 100 -11.03 -10.19 5.75
N ASN A 101 -11.10 -8.85 5.62
CA ASN A 101 -12.33 -8.06 5.48
C ASN A 101 -13.38 -8.36 6.56
N ARG A 102 -12.94 -8.68 7.78
CA ARG A 102 -13.80 -8.88 8.96
C ARG A 102 -14.05 -7.57 9.72
N MET A 103 -13.46 -6.48 9.27
CA MET A 103 -13.63 -5.12 9.74
C MET A 103 -13.88 -4.22 8.53
N ARG A 104 -14.67 -3.16 8.73
CA ARG A 104 -14.91 -2.15 7.68
C ARG A 104 -13.68 -1.28 7.48
N SER A 105 -13.00 -0.95 8.57
CA SER A 105 -11.79 -0.14 8.56
C SER A 105 -10.54 -0.96 8.26
N ARG A 106 -9.55 -0.28 7.70
CA ARG A 106 -8.18 -0.78 7.57
C ARG A 106 -7.26 0.11 8.39
N PRO A 107 -7.09 -0.19 9.68
CA PRO A 107 -6.21 0.61 10.53
C PRO A 107 -4.77 0.49 10.04
N GLU A 108 -4.02 1.58 10.14
CA GLU A 108 -2.59 1.62 9.87
C GLU A 108 -1.80 1.82 11.16
N VAL A 109 -0.66 1.17 11.30
CA VAL A 109 0.22 1.36 12.46
C VAL A 109 0.99 2.66 12.31
N VAL A 110 1.14 3.44 13.39
CA VAL A 110 1.88 4.72 13.35
C VAL A 110 3.26 4.56 12.74
N ALA A 111 4.01 3.49 13.13
CA ALA A 111 5.35 3.23 12.59
C ALA A 111 5.37 3.02 11.06
N GLU A 112 4.27 2.58 10.45
CA GLU A 112 4.16 2.35 9.00
C GLU A 112 3.59 3.55 8.23
N ALA A 113 3.05 4.54 8.95
CA ALA A 113 2.36 5.68 8.36
C ALA A 113 3.30 6.74 7.76
N PHE A 114 4.61 6.62 7.93
CA PHE A 114 5.62 7.53 7.40
C PHE A 114 6.92 6.81 7.06
N SER A 115 7.78 7.50 6.34
CA SER A 115 9.19 7.13 6.16
C SER A 115 10.08 8.29 6.63
N CYS A 116 11.27 7.96 7.10
CA CYS A 116 12.27 8.92 7.58
C CYS A 116 13.68 8.49 7.15
N PRO A 117 14.68 9.40 7.18
CA PRO A 117 16.07 9.05 7.04
C PRO A 117 16.54 8.05 8.11
N THR A 118 17.44 7.15 7.74
CA THR A 118 17.88 6.03 8.61
C THR A 118 18.56 6.52 9.90
N ASP A 119 19.25 7.64 9.84
CA ASP A 119 19.92 8.28 10.97
C ASP A 119 18.96 8.92 11.98
N VAL A 120 17.76 9.29 11.55
CA VAL A 120 16.70 9.88 12.40
C VAL A 120 15.78 8.80 13.00
N ALA A 121 15.71 7.62 12.39
CA ALA A 121 14.79 6.56 12.81
C ALA A 121 14.92 6.18 14.30
N PRO A 122 16.12 5.98 14.89
CA PRO A 122 16.28 5.66 16.31
C PRO A 122 15.71 6.75 17.24
N ALA A 123 15.88 8.03 16.88
CA ALA A 123 15.33 9.16 17.62
C ALA A 123 13.79 9.13 17.65
N LEU A 124 13.17 8.89 16.48
CA LEU A 124 11.71 8.83 16.38
C LEU A 124 11.14 7.61 17.11
N GLU A 125 11.80 6.46 17.03
CA GLU A 125 11.42 5.24 17.75
C GLU A 125 11.48 5.46 19.26
N ALA A 126 12.56 6.05 19.78
CA ALA A 126 12.71 6.37 21.19
C ALA A 126 11.62 7.34 21.68
N TYR A 127 11.35 8.39 20.91
CA TYR A 127 10.30 9.35 21.27
C TYR A 127 8.89 8.76 21.19
N LEU A 128 8.58 8.02 20.17
CA LEU A 128 7.28 7.36 20.01
C LEU A 128 7.08 6.28 21.08
N GLY A 129 8.11 5.49 21.38
CA GLY A 129 8.01 4.38 22.32
C GLY A 129 6.81 3.48 21.97
N GLY A 130 5.94 3.20 22.95
CA GLY A 130 4.74 2.40 22.74
C GLY A 130 3.73 3.02 21.75
N ARG A 131 3.82 4.31 21.46
CA ARG A 131 2.92 4.99 20.49
C ARG A 131 3.20 4.58 19.06
N GLN A 132 4.34 4.02 18.72
CA GLN A 132 4.64 3.46 17.42
C GLN A 132 3.66 2.35 17.00
N TYR A 133 3.08 1.66 17.99
CA TYR A 133 2.09 0.58 17.78
C TYR A 133 0.63 1.05 17.84
N TRP A 134 0.38 2.35 17.97
CA TRP A 134 -0.97 2.86 17.91
C TRP A 134 -1.55 2.68 16.52
N LEU A 135 -2.86 2.50 16.45
CA LEU A 135 -3.59 2.31 15.21
C LEU A 135 -4.28 3.61 14.78
N LEU A 136 -3.94 4.05 13.58
CA LEU A 136 -4.57 5.19 12.91
C LEU A 136 -5.85 4.72 12.24
N VAL A 137 -6.93 5.44 12.45
CA VAL A 137 -8.24 5.22 11.81
C VAL A 137 -8.85 6.56 11.45
N PRO A 138 -9.71 6.65 10.43
CA PRO A 138 -10.41 7.87 10.07
C PRO A 138 -11.30 8.42 11.18
N THR A 139 -12.11 7.57 11.82
CA THR A 139 -13.20 7.96 12.73
C THR A 139 -13.20 7.19 14.05
N PHE A 140 -13.95 7.67 15.02
CA PHE A 140 -14.21 6.95 16.28
C PHE A 140 -15.02 5.67 16.09
N ASP A 141 -15.95 5.65 15.14
CA ASP A 141 -16.77 4.47 14.89
C ASP A 141 -15.92 3.29 14.43
N GLU A 142 -14.89 3.56 13.63
CA GLU A 142 -13.93 2.55 13.21
C GLU A 142 -13.05 2.06 14.37
N ALA A 143 -12.66 2.94 15.27
CA ALA A 143 -11.95 2.56 16.50
C ALA A 143 -12.83 1.69 17.40
N GLN A 144 -14.12 2.01 17.52
CA GLN A 144 -15.08 1.24 18.31
C GLN A 144 -15.22 -0.19 17.79
N GLU A 145 -15.36 -0.37 16.47
CA GLU A 145 -15.44 -1.69 15.83
C GLU A 145 -14.25 -2.59 16.23
N GLY A 146 -13.04 -2.06 16.16
CA GLY A 146 -11.84 -2.80 16.55
C GLY A 146 -11.78 -3.11 18.06
N ILE A 147 -12.20 -2.17 18.91
CA ILE A 147 -12.29 -2.39 20.36
C ILE A 147 -13.28 -3.51 20.70
N GLU A 148 -14.42 -3.54 20.04
CA GLU A 148 -15.44 -4.58 20.22
C GLU A 148 -14.92 -5.96 19.81
N LEU A 149 -14.19 -6.04 18.70
CA LEU A 149 -13.55 -7.27 18.24
C LEU A 149 -12.53 -7.78 19.28
N LEU A 150 -11.69 -6.89 19.83
CA LEU A 150 -10.73 -7.26 20.89
C LEU A 150 -11.41 -7.75 22.16
N LYS A 151 -12.52 -7.12 22.58
CA LYS A 151 -13.32 -7.54 23.73
C LYS A 151 -13.89 -8.95 23.51
N GLN A 152 -14.49 -9.21 22.35
CA GLN A 152 -15.04 -10.52 21.99
C GLN A 152 -13.98 -11.62 22.01
N ARG A 153 -12.76 -11.29 21.57
CA ARG A 153 -11.63 -12.23 21.51
C ARG A 153 -10.81 -12.31 22.80
N ARG A 154 -11.07 -11.42 23.78
CA ARG A 154 -10.26 -11.27 25.00
C ARG A 154 -8.76 -11.06 24.72
N ALA A 155 -8.45 -10.34 23.66
CA ALA A 155 -7.11 -10.25 23.07
C ALA A 155 -6.29 -9.03 23.55
N GLY A 156 -6.62 -8.46 24.70
CA GLY A 156 -5.87 -7.33 25.28
C GLY A 156 -6.38 -5.96 24.85
N ARG A 157 -5.47 -4.96 24.81
CA ARG A 157 -5.81 -3.56 24.54
C ARG A 157 -4.92 -2.98 23.44
N VAL A 158 -5.50 -2.06 22.64
CA VAL A 158 -4.81 -1.24 21.65
C VAL A 158 -5.25 0.20 21.83
N THR A 159 -4.37 1.14 21.53
CA THR A 159 -4.70 2.55 21.45
C THR A 159 -4.96 2.93 20.00
N TYR A 160 -6.09 3.58 19.76
CA TYR A 160 -6.44 4.15 18.47
C TYR A 160 -6.22 5.67 18.47
N LEU A 161 -5.83 6.20 17.33
CA LEU A 161 -5.75 7.64 17.07
C LEU A 161 -6.66 7.99 15.88
N PRO A 162 -7.93 8.39 16.12
CA PRO A 162 -8.84 8.82 15.07
C PRO A 162 -8.42 10.15 14.46
N LEU A 163 -8.37 10.24 13.12
CA LEU A 163 -7.98 11.44 12.39
C LEU A 163 -8.85 12.66 12.71
N GLU A 164 -10.15 12.46 12.85
CA GLU A 164 -11.12 13.53 13.12
C GLU A 164 -10.84 14.30 14.42
N ARG A 165 -10.03 13.74 15.32
CA ARG A 165 -9.63 14.36 16.60
C ARG A 165 -8.19 14.81 16.61
N CYS A 166 -7.44 14.53 15.57
CA CYS A 166 -6.06 14.98 15.47
C CYS A 166 -6.01 16.51 15.33
N ARG A 167 -5.19 17.13 16.17
CA ARG A 167 -4.88 18.56 16.11
C ARG A 167 -3.40 18.68 15.85
N PRO A 168 -2.98 19.11 14.65
CA PRO A 168 -1.57 19.31 14.34
C PRO A 168 -0.91 20.23 15.37
N ARG A 169 0.22 19.79 15.87
CA ARG A 169 1.09 20.62 16.69
C ARG A 169 2.04 21.37 15.79
N THR A 170 2.44 22.55 16.20
CA THR A 170 3.38 23.39 15.48
C THR A 170 4.57 23.71 16.35
N PRO A 171 5.77 23.85 15.76
CA PRO A 171 6.96 24.28 16.49
C PRO A 171 6.75 25.63 17.17
N ASP A 172 7.37 25.82 18.36
CA ASP A 172 7.43 27.14 18.96
C ASP A 172 8.54 27.99 18.31
N LEU A 173 8.19 28.71 17.25
CA LEU A 173 9.11 29.57 16.50
C LEU A 173 9.61 30.79 17.28
N ARG A 174 9.09 31.05 18.48
CA ARG A 174 9.57 32.14 19.34
C ARG A 174 10.85 31.78 20.10
N PHE A 175 11.07 30.46 20.26
CA PHE A 175 12.27 29.96 20.90
C PHE A 175 13.45 30.08 19.92
N ARG A 176 14.54 30.70 20.36
CA ARG A 176 15.76 30.86 19.53
C ARG A 176 16.56 29.57 19.57
N LEU A 177 16.57 28.84 18.49
CA LEU A 177 17.43 27.68 18.32
C LEU A 177 18.87 28.09 17.98
N PRO A 178 19.88 27.37 18.50
CA PRO A 178 21.27 27.60 18.09
C PRO A 178 21.45 27.17 16.61
N MET A 179 22.50 27.68 15.96
CA MET A 179 22.75 27.35 14.55
C MET A 179 23.34 25.98 14.33
N ASN A 180 23.98 25.38 15.34
CA ASN A 180 24.69 24.10 15.22
C ASN A 180 24.06 23.01 16.10
N GLY A 181 24.10 21.77 15.62
CA GLY A 181 23.65 20.59 16.34
C GLY A 181 22.14 20.36 16.28
N ILE A 182 21.38 21.21 15.59
CA ILE A 182 19.96 20.99 15.31
C ILE A 182 19.83 20.17 14.01
N VAL A 183 19.18 19.01 14.10
CA VAL A 183 18.86 18.19 12.93
C VAL A 183 17.61 18.74 12.23
N GLY A 184 16.56 19.05 12.99
CA GLY A 184 15.34 19.65 12.46
C GLY A 184 14.11 19.30 13.28
N TRP A 185 12.96 19.82 12.86
CA TRP A 185 11.68 19.42 13.42
C TRP A 185 11.25 18.07 12.85
N ALA A 186 10.84 17.15 13.69
CA ALA A 186 10.49 15.78 13.26
C ALA A 186 9.45 15.75 12.14
N ALA A 187 8.45 16.66 12.17
CA ALA A 187 7.44 16.77 11.13
C ALA A 187 8.00 17.19 9.74
N GLU A 188 9.19 17.77 9.68
CA GLU A 188 9.88 18.17 8.44
C GLU A 188 10.85 17.08 7.96
N LEU A 189 11.29 16.20 8.87
CA LEU A 189 12.22 15.11 8.59
C LEU A 189 11.54 13.82 8.11
N ILE A 190 10.20 13.74 8.23
CA ILE A 190 9.43 12.59 7.81
C ILE A 190 8.68 12.84 6.51
N VAL A 191 8.42 11.76 5.77
CA VAL A 191 7.51 11.76 4.61
C VAL A 191 6.25 10.99 4.99
N PRO A 192 5.14 11.68 5.31
CA PRO A 192 3.90 11.03 5.71
C PRO A 192 3.23 10.33 4.53
N ARG A 193 2.58 9.19 4.80
CA ARG A 193 1.65 8.57 3.86
C ARG A 193 0.28 9.23 3.97
N ALA A 194 -0.34 9.49 2.82
CA ALA A 194 -1.73 9.94 2.82
C ALA A 194 -2.67 8.79 3.30
N PRO A 195 -3.69 9.11 4.13
CA PRO A 195 -4.13 10.42 4.59
C PRO A 195 -3.60 10.83 5.99
N TRP A 196 -2.54 10.19 6.50
CA TRP A 196 -2.13 10.20 7.91
C TRP A 196 -1.32 11.42 8.35
N GLU A 197 -1.02 12.36 7.44
CA GLU A 197 -0.26 13.58 7.78
C GLU A 197 -0.81 14.34 9.01
N PRO A 198 -2.15 14.54 9.21
CA PRO A 198 -2.65 15.25 10.38
C PRO A 198 -2.36 14.51 11.70
N ALA A 199 -2.39 13.16 11.69
CA ALA A 199 -2.07 12.34 12.86
C ALA A 199 -0.59 12.40 13.19
N LEU A 200 0.28 12.37 12.19
CA LEU A 200 1.72 12.49 12.37
C LEU A 200 2.12 13.87 12.86
N ARG A 201 1.52 14.94 12.33
CA ARG A 201 1.70 16.30 12.87
C ARG A 201 1.14 16.46 14.28
N HIS A 202 0.10 15.72 14.65
CA HIS A 202 -0.39 15.68 16.04
C HIS A 202 0.63 15.02 16.98
N LEU A 203 1.33 13.97 16.55
CA LEU A 203 2.30 13.24 17.35
C LEU A 203 3.69 13.87 17.39
N LEU A 204 4.15 14.39 16.25
CA LEU A 204 5.54 14.77 15.98
C LEU A 204 5.72 16.25 15.64
N GLY A 205 4.63 17.04 15.54
CA GLY A 205 4.67 18.38 15.00
C GLY A 205 5.49 19.38 15.80
N ASP A 206 5.65 19.17 17.11
CA ASP A 206 6.43 20.02 18.03
C ASP A 206 7.70 19.33 18.54
N LEU A 207 8.07 18.16 18.00
CA LEU A 207 9.28 17.44 18.39
C LEU A 207 10.51 17.98 17.67
N LEU A 208 11.52 18.39 18.45
CA LEU A 208 12.83 18.80 17.93
C LEU A 208 13.81 17.63 17.99
N VAL A 209 14.50 17.35 16.88
CA VAL A 209 15.59 16.39 16.79
C VAL A 209 16.93 17.14 16.85
N VAL A 210 17.81 16.69 17.74
CA VAL A 210 19.14 17.29 17.96
C VAL A 210 20.23 16.23 17.89
N GLU A 211 21.48 16.63 17.65
CA GLU A 211 22.59 15.69 17.52
C GLU A 211 22.92 14.93 18.81
N GLY A 212 22.88 15.60 19.97
CA GLY A 212 23.33 14.93 21.19
C GLY A 212 22.82 15.55 22.49
N TYR A 213 23.06 14.80 23.58
CA TYR A 213 22.58 15.07 24.93
C TYR A 213 22.91 16.49 25.46
N ALA A 214 24.15 16.96 25.25
CA ALA A 214 24.58 18.24 25.76
C ALA A 214 23.74 19.40 25.22
N LEU A 215 23.41 19.35 23.95
CA LEU A 215 22.54 20.33 23.31
C LEU A 215 21.10 20.22 23.81
N GLY A 216 20.53 19.00 23.86
CA GLY A 216 19.18 18.76 24.37
C GLY A 216 19.02 19.29 25.79
N SER A 217 19.94 18.96 26.69
CA SER A 217 19.92 19.42 28.07
C SER A 217 20.11 20.94 28.21
N GLY A 218 20.93 21.55 27.33
CA GLY A 218 21.10 23.00 27.26
C GLY A 218 19.80 23.70 26.88
N LEU A 219 19.13 23.28 25.83
CA LEU A 219 17.85 23.84 25.39
C LEU A 219 16.76 23.77 26.48
N VAL A 220 16.70 22.67 27.23
CA VAL A 220 15.76 22.54 28.37
C VAL A 220 16.09 23.57 29.47
N LYS A 221 17.37 23.74 29.80
CA LYS A 221 17.82 24.75 30.77
C LYS A 221 17.51 26.18 30.33
N ASP A 222 17.58 26.43 29.00
CA ASP A 222 17.25 27.70 28.39
C ASP A 222 15.73 27.93 28.28
N GLY A 223 14.92 26.99 28.79
CA GLY A 223 13.47 27.13 28.88
C GLY A 223 12.65 26.59 27.73
N ALA A 224 13.20 25.67 26.93
CA ALA A 224 12.42 24.96 25.90
C ALA A 224 11.24 24.22 26.54
N ARG A 225 10.04 24.40 25.99
CA ARG A 225 8.79 23.77 26.47
C ARG A 225 8.19 22.80 25.45
N PHE A 226 8.96 22.36 24.51
CA PHE A 226 8.62 21.34 23.52
C PHE A 226 9.48 20.09 23.74
N PRO A 227 9.04 18.92 23.29
CA PRO A 227 9.83 17.70 23.40
C PRO A 227 11.08 17.77 22.51
N ILE A 228 12.19 17.24 23.01
CA ILE A 228 13.45 17.17 22.30
C ILE A 228 13.91 15.70 22.34
N VAL A 229 14.47 15.24 21.23
CA VAL A 229 15.08 13.91 21.13
C VAL A 229 16.44 14.01 20.45
N THR A 230 17.42 13.26 20.92
CA THR A 230 18.73 13.16 20.29
C THR A 230 18.75 12.02 19.26
N LEU A 231 19.74 12.05 18.35
CA LEU A 231 19.94 10.94 17.39
C LEU A 231 20.25 9.62 18.10
N GLU A 232 20.80 9.64 19.31
CA GLU A 232 21.10 8.46 20.14
C GLU A 232 19.85 7.96 20.91
N GLY A 233 18.73 8.69 20.88
CA GLY A 233 17.46 8.27 21.45
C GLY A 233 17.14 8.80 22.84
N GLU A 234 17.93 9.72 23.40
CA GLU A 234 17.55 10.36 24.66
C GLU A 234 16.41 11.37 24.43
N VAL A 235 15.36 11.25 25.22
CA VAL A 235 14.15 12.07 25.13
C VAL A 235 14.04 13.01 26.30
N PHE A 236 13.93 14.29 26.03
CA PHE A 236 13.65 15.36 27.00
C PHE A 236 12.19 15.78 26.85
N ALA A 237 11.36 15.45 27.84
CA ALA A 237 9.96 15.81 27.82
C ALA A 237 9.74 17.23 28.39
N PRO A 238 8.70 17.96 27.92
CA PRO A 238 8.32 19.26 28.46
C PRO A 238 8.00 19.27 29.96
N SER A 239 7.66 18.08 30.50
CA SER A 239 7.44 17.89 31.94
C SER A 239 8.73 17.93 32.79
N GLY A 240 9.91 17.96 32.16
CA GLY A 240 11.21 17.91 32.83
C GLY A 240 11.76 16.49 32.99
N THR A 241 11.07 15.44 32.52
CA THR A 241 11.60 14.07 32.55
C THR A 241 12.57 13.85 31.41
N VAL A 242 13.61 13.07 31.68
CA VAL A 242 14.59 12.62 30.65
C VAL A 242 14.61 11.10 30.67
N SER A 243 14.59 10.50 29.50
CA SER A 243 14.74 9.05 29.30
C SER A 243 15.77 8.78 28.21
N GLY A 244 16.51 7.67 28.32
CA GLY A 244 17.51 7.23 27.36
C GLY A 244 17.85 5.77 27.58
#